data_4172d28f5b413535e2a0ca8e84541b40
#
_entry.id   4172d28f5b413535e2a0ca8e84541b40
#
_cell.length_a   1.000
_cell.length_b   1.000
_cell.length_c   1.000
_cell.angle_alpha   90.00
_cell.angle_beta   90.00
_cell.angle_gamma   90.00
#
_symmetry.space_group_name_H-M   'P 1'
#
loop_
_entity.id
_entity.type
_entity.pdbx_description
1 polymer ?
#
loop_
_entity_poly.entity_id
_entity_poly.type
_entity_poly.pdbx_seq_one_letter_code
_entity_poly.pdbx_strand_id
1 'polypeptide(L)'
;WHSGDLWRHIGTSCLETVVGFTAGTLLGTAIAVAMWWWEKLARVLDPYLVVLNALPKTALGPIFIVWMGAIIVMTLAISLIVTILTMYQGFMTTDPEKLRLMRSLGARRSQMLWLLVFPANCPTLFNTLKVNVGLSWVGVIMGEFLVSRAGLGYLIVYGSQVFNTDLVMTSVLILALAAVVMYQLVLRVEKILNRTWGVQS
;
A
#
# COMPACT_ATOMS: atom_id res chain seq x y z
N TRP A 1 3.25 26.14 -22.19
CA TRP A 1 2.97 24.75 -21.78
C TRP A 1 1.88 24.20 -22.69
N HIS A 2 2.21 23.19 -23.49
CA HIS A 2 1.19 22.47 -24.22
C HIS A 2 0.40 21.58 -23.24
N SER A 3 -0.91 21.69 -23.23
CA SER A 3 -1.83 20.91 -22.37
C SER A 3 -1.64 19.37 -22.48
N GLY A 4 -0.99 18.90 -23.53
CA GLY A 4 -0.66 17.49 -23.71
C GLY A 4 0.41 16.94 -22.76
N ASP A 5 1.37 17.76 -22.34
CA ASP A 5 2.44 17.29 -21.44
C ASP A 5 1.96 17.10 -20.00
N LEU A 6 1.03 17.94 -19.51
CA LEU A 6 0.48 17.82 -18.17
C LEU A 6 -0.29 16.49 -17.97
N TRP A 7 -1.12 16.10 -18.93
CA TRP A 7 -1.86 14.84 -18.87
C TRP A 7 -0.95 13.62 -18.84
N ARG A 8 0.17 13.67 -19.54
CA ARG A 8 1.19 12.63 -19.50
C ARG A 8 1.78 12.50 -18.10
N HIS A 9 2.15 13.60 -17.45
CA HIS A 9 2.72 13.60 -16.10
C HIS A 9 1.72 13.08 -15.08
N ILE A 10 0.45 13.50 -15.13
CA ILE A 10 -0.62 13.00 -14.27
C ILE A 10 -0.78 11.48 -14.47
N GLY A 11 -0.89 11.04 -15.72
CA GLY A 11 -1.06 9.62 -16.06
C GLY A 11 0.08 8.75 -15.56
N THR A 12 1.32 9.22 -15.66
CA THR A 12 2.51 8.51 -15.17
C THR A 12 2.44 8.31 -13.66
N SER A 13 2.28 9.39 -12.88
CA SER A 13 2.20 9.29 -11.41
C SER A 13 1.02 8.45 -10.94
N CYS A 14 -0.16 8.60 -11.58
CA CYS A 14 -1.33 7.78 -11.26
C CYS A 14 -1.09 6.29 -11.54
N LEU A 15 -0.51 5.95 -12.67
CA LEU A 15 -0.22 4.57 -13.06
C LEU A 15 0.79 3.94 -12.09
N GLU A 16 1.89 4.62 -11.82
CA GLU A 16 2.92 4.16 -10.88
C GLU A 16 2.36 3.95 -9.47
N THR A 17 1.50 4.88 -9.01
CA THR A 17 0.84 4.78 -7.70
C THR A 17 -0.11 3.59 -7.66
N VAL A 18 -0.99 3.43 -8.64
CA VAL A 18 -1.97 2.35 -8.66
C VAL A 18 -1.30 0.99 -8.77
N VAL A 19 -0.29 0.85 -9.63
CA VAL A 19 0.46 -0.41 -9.79
C VAL A 19 1.23 -0.75 -8.51
N GLY A 20 1.98 0.18 -7.95
CA GLY A 20 2.73 -0.04 -6.72
C GLY A 20 1.84 -0.33 -5.52
N PHE A 21 0.73 0.40 -5.38
CA PHE A 21 -0.28 0.19 -4.34
C PHE A 21 -0.93 -1.19 -4.44
N THR A 22 -1.43 -1.56 -5.62
CA THR A 22 -2.14 -2.84 -5.79
C THR A 22 -1.18 -4.02 -5.65
N ALA A 23 -0.02 -3.97 -6.27
CA ALA A 23 0.98 -5.01 -6.15
C ALA A 23 1.49 -5.16 -4.71
N GLY A 24 1.82 -4.04 -4.03
CA GLY A 24 2.28 -4.04 -2.65
C GLY A 24 1.24 -4.58 -1.67
N THR A 25 -0.04 -4.21 -1.85
CA THR A 25 -1.12 -4.70 -1.00
C THR A 25 -1.43 -6.18 -1.24
N LEU A 26 -1.49 -6.62 -2.49
CA LEU A 26 -1.77 -8.04 -2.81
C LEU A 26 -0.63 -8.94 -2.33
N LEU A 27 0.61 -8.61 -2.65
CA LEU A 27 1.79 -9.36 -2.21
C LEU A 27 1.93 -9.32 -0.69
N GLY A 28 1.72 -8.16 -0.06
CA GLY A 28 1.77 -8.01 1.39
C GLY A 28 0.74 -8.86 2.11
N THR A 29 -0.49 -8.89 1.62
CA THR A 29 -1.55 -9.75 2.16
C THR A 29 -1.22 -11.23 1.96
N ALA A 30 -0.71 -11.61 0.80
CA ALA A 30 -0.30 -12.99 0.53
C ALA A 30 0.82 -13.45 1.47
N ILE A 31 1.82 -12.59 1.71
CA ILE A 31 2.91 -12.87 2.65
C ILE A 31 2.37 -12.96 4.09
N ALA A 32 1.47 -12.08 4.50
CA ALA A 32 0.84 -12.14 5.82
C ALA A 32 0.07 -13.45 6.03
N VAL A 33 -0.67 -13.92 5.01
CA VAL A 33 -1.32 -15.23 5.01
C VAL A 33 -0.29 -16.36 5.12
N ALA A 34 0.81 -16.28 4.38
CA ALA A 34 1.88 -17.26 4.46
C ALA A 34 2.53 -17.29 5.84
N MET A 35 2.77 -16.15 6.47
CA MET A 35 3.29 -16.05 7.84
C MET A 35 2.31 -16.68 8.86
N TRP A 36 1.02 -16.42 8.73
CA TRP A 36 0.01 -17.04 9.58
C TRP A 36 -0.04 -18.58 9.37
N TRP A 37 0.18 -19.02 8.13
CA TRP A 37 0.19 -20.46 7.80
C TRP A 37 1.42 -21.18 8.34
N TRP A 38 2.61 -20.58 8.22
CA TRP A 38 3.89 -21.15 8.65
C TRP A 38 4.50 -20.36 9.81
N GLU A 39 4.25 -20.80 11.03
CA GLU A 39 4.77 -20.16 12.25
C GLU A 39 6.31 -20.00 12.25
N LYS A 40 7.05 -20.93 11.61
CA LYS A 40 8.50 -20.83 11.47
C LYS A 40 8.89 -19.64 10.58
N LEU A 41 8.16 -19.43 9.48
CA LEU A 41 8.36 -18.31 8.58
C LEU A 41 8.09 -16.99 9.31
N ALA A 42 7.00 -16.89 10.04
CA ALA A 42 6.65 -15.72 10.82
C ALA A 42 7.73 -15.39 11.85
N ARG A 43 8.19 -16.37 12.61
CA ARG A 43 9.23 -16.18 13.63
C ARG A 43 10.54 -15.64 13.07
N VAL A 44 10.86 -16.00 11.82
CA VAL A 44 12.06 -15.49 11.14
C VAL A 44 11.82 -14.11 10.55
N LEU A 45 10.69 -13.90 9.84
CA LEU A 45 10.44 -12.66 9.11
C LEU A 45 10.05 -11.48 10.00
N ASP A 46 9.30 -11.72 11.09
CA ASP A 46 8.76 -10.67 11.95
C ASP A 46 9.83 -9.67 12.43
N PRO A 47 10.97 -10.08 13.03
CA PRO A 47 11.99 -9.13 13.46
C PRO A 47 12.60 -8.33 12.30
N TYR A 48 12.79 -8.96 11.13
CA TYR A 48 13.30 -8.24 9.95
C TYR A 48 12.31 -7.22 9.42
N LEU A 49 11.02 -7.55 9.39
CA LEU A 49 9.96 -6.62 8.95
C LEU A 49 9.85 -5.40 9.86
N VAL A 50 9.98 -5.59 11.19
CA VAL A 50 9.98 -4.50 12.15
C VAL A 50 11.18 -3.57 11.90
N VAL A 51 12.38 -4.11 11.73
CA VAL A 51 13.58 -3.33 11.41
C VAL A 51 13.42 -2.60 10.07
N LEU A 52 12.97 -3.29 9.01
CA LEU A 52 12.74 -2.69 7.70
C LEU A 52 11.69 -1.57 7.75
N ASN A 53 10.67 -1.73 8.59
CA ASN A 53 9.66 -0.67 8.78
C ASN A 53 10.23 0.56 9.51
N ALA A 54 11.17 0.37 10.41
CA ALA A 54 11.83 1.45 11.16
C ALA A 54 12.84 2.23 10.30
N LEU A 55 13.36 1.63 9.23
CA LEU A 55 14.30 2.31 8.34
C LEU A 55 13.62 3.48 7.60
N PRO A 56 14.30 4.63 7.47
CA PRO A 56 13.79 5.73 6.68
C PRO A 56 13.74 5.33 5.20
N LYS A 57 12.52 4.97 4.75
CA LYS A 57 12.27 4.42 3.41
C LYS A 57 12.74 5.35 2.29
N THR A 58 12.71 6.65 2.54
CA THR A 58 13.24 7.68 1.64
C THR A 58 14.75 7.58 1.44
N ALA A 59 15.49 7.18 2.46
CA ALA A 59 16.94 6.96 2.37
C ALA A 59 17.30 5.73 1.53
N LEU A 60 16.39 4.77 1.41
CA LEU A 60 16.55 3.58 0.57
C LEU A 60 16.21 3.85 -0.90
N GLY A 61 15.59 5.00 -1.21
CA GLY A 61 15.19 5.36 -2.56
C GLY A 61 16.28 5.21 -3.61
N PRO A 62 17.49 5.80 -3.43
CA PRO A 62 18.59 5.67 -4.39
C PRO A 62 18.99 4.22 -4.64
N ILE A 63 18.96 3.37 -3.61
CA ILE A 63 19.30 1.94 -3.71
C ILE A 63 18.27 1.21 -4.57
N PHE A 64 16.97 1.41 -4.32
CA PHE A 64 15.91 0.78 -5.10
C PHE A 64 15.95 1.19 -6.56
N ILE A 65 16.26 2.44 -6.84
CA ILE A 65 16.33 2.97 -8.20
C ILE A 65 17.53 2.42 -8.96
N VAL A 66 18.71 2.39 -8.35
CA VAL A 66 19.94 1.85 -8.98
C VAL A 66 19.81 0.35 -9.23
N TRP A 67 19.19 -0.40 -8.31
CA TRP A 67 19.09 -1.85 -8.42
C TRP A 67 17.96 -2.32 -9.34
N MET A 68 16.84 -1.64 -9.33
CA MET A 68 15.62 -2.11 -10.00
C MET A 68 15.07 -1.13 -11.05
N GLY A 69 15.64 0.06 -11.15
CA GLY A 69 15.33 1.03 -12.23
C GLY A 69 13.91 1.56 -12.28
N ALA A 70 13.08 1.27 -11.28
CA ALA A 70 11.66 1.59 -11.33
C ALA A 70 11.15 2.29 -10.06
N ILE A 71 10.48 3.40 -10.23
CA ILE A 71 9.82 4.19 -9.18
C ILE A 71 8.73 3.35 -8.47
N ILE A 72 8.04 2.50 -9.23
CA ILE A 72 7.01 1.56 -8.73
C ILE A 72 7.53 0.70 -7.58
N VAL A 73 8.81 0.30 -7.61
CA VAL A 73 9.40 -0.55 -6.57
C VAL A 73 9.44 0.15 -5.21
N MET A 74 9.67 1.45 -5.19
CA MET A 74 9.68 2.22 -3.95
C MET A 74 8.28 2.27 -3.33
N THR A 75 7.26 2.52 -4.13
CA THR A 75 5.85 2.48 -3.70
C THR A 75 5.44 1.09 -3.23
N LEU A 76 5.83 0.07 -4.00
CA LEU A 76 5.58 -1.34 -3.67
C LEU A 76 6.23 -1.70 -2.34
N ALA A 77 7.49 -1.37 -2.12
CA ALA A 77 8.20 -1.69 -0.88
C ALA A 77 7.55 -1.04 0.35
N ILE A 78 7.11 0.22 0.24
CA ILE A 78 6.46 0.94 1.32
C ILE A 78 5.11 0.30 1.66
N SER A 79 4.24 0.08 0.68
CA SER A 79 2.91 -0.49 0.88
C SER A 79 2.97 -1.96 1.29
N LEU A 80 3.93 -2.73 0.79
CA LEU A 80 4.13 -4.14 1.10
C LEU A 80 4.46 -4.34 2.58
N ILE A 81 5.47 -3.64 3.11
CA ILE A 81 5.92 -3.80 4.50
C ILE A 81 4.77 -3.45 5.47
N VAL A 82 4.09 -2.33 5.24
CA VAL A 82 2.97 -1.90 6.08
C VAL A 82 1.82 -2.91 6.02
N THR A 83 1.50 -3.41 4.83
CA THR A 83 0.44 -4.42 4.65
C THR A 83 0.77 -5.71 5.37
N ILE A 84 2.00 -6.23 5.25
CA ILE A 84 2.41 -7.47 5.93
C ILE A 84 2.24 -7.32 7.43
N LEU A 85 2.81 -6.28 8.02
CA LEU A 85 2.78 -6.07 9.46
C LEU A 85 1.35 -5.91 9.98
N THR A 86 0.54 -5.08 9.33
CA THR A 86 -0.83 -4.80 9.79
C THR A 86 -1.73 -6.02 9.65
N MET A 87 -1.66 -6.72 8.50
CA MET A 87 -2.48 -7.91 8.27
C MET A 87 -2.04 -9.08 9.14
N TYR A 88 -0.74 -9.31 9.29
CA TYR A 88 -0.24 -10.37 10.16
C TYR A 88 -0.63 -10.12 11.62
N GLN A 89 -0.49 -8.90 12.14
CA GLN A 89 -0.99 -8.53 13.46
C GLN A 89 -2.50 -8.77 13.59
N GLY A 90 -3.29 -8.35 12.62
CA GLY A 90 -4.73 -8.62 12.59
C GLY A 90 -5.04 -10.11 12.68
N PHE A 91 -4.35 -10.95 11.92
CA PHE A 91 -4.54 -12.40 11.96
C PHE A 91 -4.19 -13.00 13.32
N MET A 92 -3.14 -12.50 13.98
CA MET A 92 -2.72 -12.98 15.30
C MET A 92 -3.64 -12.52 16.43
N THR A 93 -4.34 -11.41 16.26
CA THR A 93 -5.33 -10.89 17.23
C THR A 93 -6.74 -11.45 17.03
N THR A 94 -6.94 -12.34 16.06
CA THR A 94 -8.22 -13.03 15.87
C THR A 94 -8.60 -13.80 17.12
N ASP A 95 -9.87 -13.69 17.53
CA ASP A 95 -10.42 -14.26 18.77
C ASP A 95 -10.01 -15.74 18.98
N PRO A 96 -9.24 -16.03 20.03
CA PRO A 96 -8.73 -17.37 20.29
C PRO A 96 -9.82 -18.36 20.67
N GLU A 97 -10.94 -17.89 21.23
CA GLU A 97 -12.07 -18.77 21.61
C GLU A 97 -12.78 -19.28 20.36
N LYS A 98 -13.00 -18.42 19.37
CA LYS A 98 -13.57 -18.81 18.08
C LYS A 98 -12.66 -19.79 17.34
N LEU A 99 -11.35 -19.58 17.41
CA LEU A 99 -10.38 -20.51 16.82
C LEU A 99 -10.40 -21.89 17.51
N ARG A 100 -10.52 -21.91 18.86
CA ARG A 100 -10.67 -23.16 19.63
C ARG A 100 -11.96 -23.87 19.28
N LEU A 101 -13.08 -23.14 19.19
CA LEU A 101 -14.37 -23.69 18.80
C LEU A 101 -14.31 -24.35 17.42
N MET A 102 -13.74 -23.67 16.43
CA MET A 102 -13.57 -24.27 15.10
C MET A 102 -12.70 -25.54 15.10
N ARG A 103 -11.66 -25.57 15.92
CA ARG A 103 -10.83 -26.77 16.08
C ARG A 103 -11.60 -27.91 16.71
N SER A 104 -12.41 -27.66 17.75
CA SER A 104 -13.25 -28.68 18.38
C SER A 104 -14.32 -29.26 17.46
N LEU A 105 -14.76 -28.46 16.47
CA LEU A 105 -15.66 -28.91 15.40
C LEU A 105 -14.93 -29.63 14.24
N GLY A 106 -13.63 -29.88 14.37
CA GLY A 106 -12.84 -30.59 13.36
C GLY A 106 -12.46 -29.76 12.13
N ALA A 107 -12.53 -28.40 12.20
CA ALA A 107 -12.18 -27.55 11.08
C ALA A 107 -10.69 -27.66 10.73
N ARG A 108 -10.39 -27.79 9.43
CA ARG A 108 -9.03 -27.77 8.90
C ARG A 108 -8.44 -26.35 8.96
N ARG A 109 -7.11 -26.24 8.96
CA ARG A 109 -6.41 -24.93 9.01
C ARG A 109 -6.84 -23.98 7.87
N SER A 110 -7.07 -24.50 6.67
CA SER A 110 -7.60 -23.74 5.55
C SER A 110 -9.02 -23.20 5.80
N GLN A 111 -9.88 -24.02 6.40
CA GLN A 111 -11.23 -23.58 6.75
C GLN A 111 -11.21 -22.50 7.83
N MET A 112 -10.36 -22.62 8.83
CA MET A 112 -10.17 -21.58 9.83
C MET A 112 -9.71 -20.25 9.20
N LEU A 113 -8.77 -20.30 8.25
CA LEU A 113 -8.31 -19.10 7.56
C LEU A 113 -9.43 -18.41 6.78
N TRP A 114 -10.11 -19.15 5.89
CA TRP A 114 -11.06 -18.55 4.95
C TRP A 114 -12.44 -18.27 5.56
N LEU A 115 -12.87 -19.02 6.57
CA LEU A 115 -14.19 -18.87 7.20
C LEU A 115 -14.16 -17.97 8.46
N LEU A 116 -13.01 -17.82 9.12
CA LEU A 116 -12.91 -17.03 10.33
C LEU A 116 -11.85 -15.94 10.26
N VAL A 117 -10.57 -16.30 10.08
CA VAL A 117 -9.45 -15.37 10.25
C VAL A 117 -9.51 -14.26 9.20
N PHE A 118 -9.64 -14.60 7.92
CA PHE A 118 -9.66 -13.63 6.84
C PHE A 118 -10.90 -12.71 6.89
N PRO A 119 -12.13 -13.23 7.03
CA PRO A 119 -13.31 -12.39 7.16
C PRO A 119 -13.31 -11.49 8.39
N ALA A 120 -12.84 -12.00 9.54
CA ALA A 120 -12.73 -11.19 10.77
C ALA A 120 -11.76 -10.02 10.62
N ASN A 121 -10.79 -10.13 9.71
CA ASN A 121 -9.78 -9.10 9.45
C ASN A 121 -10.05 -8.26 8.19
N CYS A 122 -11.21 -8.40 7.55
CA CYS A 122 -11.60 -7.51 6.45
C CYS A 122 -11.58 -6.02 6.85
N PRO A 123 -12.08 -5.59 8.02
CA PRO A 123 -11.96 -4.20 8.46
C PRO A 123 -10.49 -3.74 8.56
N THR A 124 -9.62 -4.59 9.06
CA THR A 124 -8.17 -4.33 9.13
C THR A 124 -7.57 -4.15 7.74
N LEU A 125 -7.97 -4.98 6.77
CA LEU A 125 -7.55 -4.85 5.37
C LEU A 125 -7.96 -3.50 4.80
N PHE A 126 -9.22 -3.09 4.97
CA PHE A 126 -9.68 -1.80 4.44
C PHE A 126 -9.00 -0.61 5.12
N ASN A 127 -8.76 -0.69 6.42
CA ASN A 127 -7.99 0.33 7.12
C ASN A 127 -6.55 0.41 6.59
N THR A 128 -5.94 -0.73 6.33
CA THR A 128 -4.60 -0.80 5.71
C THR A 128 -4.59 -0.21 4.30
N LEU A 129 -5.61 -0.49 3.48
CA LEU A 129 -5.79 0.10 2.16
C LEU A 129 -5.85 1.62 2.22
N LYS A 130 -6.63 2.18 3.15
CA LYS A 130 -6.75 3.64 3.33
C LYS A 130 -5.41 4.30 3.69
N VAL A 131 -4.66 3.69 4.59
CA VAL A 131 -3.30 4.17 4.96
C VAL A 131 -2.35 4.04 3.78
N ASN A 132 -2.39 2.92 3.06
CA ASN A 132 -1.53 2.67 1.92
C ASN A 132 -1.79 3.63 0.74
N VAL A 133 -3.01 4.17 0.57
CA VAL A 133 -3.24 5.23 -0.43
C VAL A 133 -2.28 6.39 -0.20
N GLY A 134 -2.23 6.94 1.01
CA GLY A 134 -1.31 8.04 1.32
C GLY A 134 0.16 7.66 1.17
N LEU A 135 0.54 6.51 1.70
CA LEU A 135 1.92 6.02 1.64
C LEU A 135 2.40 5.73 0.21
N SER A 136 1.51 5.27 -0.66
CA SER A 136 1.83 5.00 -2.07
C SER A 136 2.12 6.29 -2.83
N TRP A 137 1.34 7.36 -2.59
CA TRP A 137 1.64 8.68 -3.16
C TRP A 137 2.98 9.22 -2.66
N VAL A 138 3.28 9.08 -1.37
CA VAL A 138 4.60 9.46 -0.84
C VAL A 138 5.72 8.67 -1.54
N GLY A 139 5.53 7.37 -1.74
CA GLY A 139 6.51 6.51 -2.42
C GLY A 139 6.80 6.92 -3.85
N VAL A 140 5.75 7.19 -4.64
CA VAL A 140 5.89 7.63 -6.04
C VAL A 140 6.56 8.98 -6.12
N ILE A 141 6.06 9.97 -5.36
CA ILE A 141 6.61 11.33 -5.39
C ILE A 141 8.09 11.35 -5.00
N MET A 142 8.48 10.59 -3.98
CA MET A 142 9.89 10.47 -3.59
C MET A 142 10.72 9.80 -4.69
N GLY A 143 10.20 8.79 -5.35
CA GLY A 143 10.86 8.15 -6.49
C GLY A 143 11.00 9.12 -7.68
N GLU A 144 9.94 9.85 -7.99
CA GLU A 144 9.94 10.86 -9.05
C GLU A 144 10.89 12.03 -8.76
N PHE A 145 11.03 12.43 -7.51
CA PHE A 145 11.99 13.47 -7.09
C PHE A 145 13.44 13.09 -7.38
N LEU A 146 13.75 11.80 -7.23
CA LEU A 146 15.13 11.33 -7.31
C LEU A 146 15.60 11.09 -8.75
N VAL A 147 14.74 10.59 -9.64
CA VAL A 147 15.21 10.02 -10.92
C VAL A 147 14.28 10.26 -12.10
N SER A 148 13.05 10.73 -11.89
CA SER A 148 12.07 10.78 -12.96
C SER A 148 12.36 11.89 -13.98
N ARG A 149 11.94 11.63 -15.23
CA ARG A 149 11.83 12.63 -16.30
C ARG A 149 10.36 12.94 -16.64
N ALA A 150 9.43 12.33 -15.90
CA ALA A 150 7.99 12.52 -16.05
C ALA A 150 7.31 12.27 -14.70
N GLY A 151 6.12 12.81 -14.50
CA GLY A 151 5.34 12.69 -13.28
C GLY A 151 5.10 14.02 -12.58
N LEU A 152 4.18 14.02 -11.60
CA LEU A 152 3.85 15.22 -10.82
C LEU A 152 4.99 15.63 -9.89
N GLY A 153 5.71 14.64 -9.31
CA GLY A 153 6.90 14.90 -8.51
C GLY A 153 8.02 15.51 -9.31
N TYR A 154 8.26 15.04 -10.54
CA TYR A 154 9.20 15.68 -11.46
C TYR A 154 8.83 17.15 -11.70
N LEU A 155 7.54 17.45 -11.95
CA LEU A 155 7.10 18.83 -12.18
C LEU A 155 7.33 19.71 -10.97
N ILE A 156 7.16 19.19 -9.76
CA ILE A 156 7.42 19.91 -8.51
C ILE A 156 8.91 20.26 -8.40
N VAL A 157 9.80 19.31 -8.63
CA VAL A 157 11.26 19.51 -8.57
C VAL A 157 11.69 20.50 -9.66
N TYR A 158 11.27 20.28 -10.90
CA TYR A 158 11.59 21.15 -12.02
C TYR A 158 11.10 22.59 -11.78
N GLY A 159 9.83 22.76 -11.35
CA GLY A 159 9.26 24.06 -11.03
C GLY A 159 10.03 24.78 -9.93
N SER A 160 10.50 24.04 -8.92
CA SER A 160 11.33 24.57 -7.85
C SER A 160 12.70 25.07 -8.36
N GLN A 161 13.32 24.31 -9.26
CA GLN A 161 14.63 24.65 -9.84
C GLN A 161 14.58 25.89 -10.75
N VAL A 162 13.46 26.10 -11.47
CA VAL A 162 13.28 27.26 -12.35
C VAL A 162 12.51 28.40 -11.68
N PHE A 163 12.29 28.32 -10.36
CA PHE A 163 11.55 29.31 -9.56
C PHE A 163 10.13 29.58 -10.08
N ASN A 164 9.49 28.58 -10.72
CA ASN A 164 8.12 28.67 -11.20
C ASN A 164 7.14 28.13 -10.13
N THR A 165 6.78 29.00 -9.19
CA THR A 165 5.90 28.68 -8.06
C THR A 165 4.51 28.23 -8.53
N ASP A 166 3.98 28.79 -9.60
CA ASP A 166 2.66 28.45 -10.13
C ASP A 166 2.61 26.97 -10.58
N LEU A 167 3.70 26.52 -11.22
CA LEU A 167 3.83 25.11 -11.63
C LEU A 167 3.88 24.17 -10.43
N VAL A 168 4.66 24.54 -9.41
CA VAL A 168 4.77 23.75 -8.17
C VAL A 168 3.41 23.63 -7.50
N MET A 169 2.73 24.76 -7.29
CA MET A 169 1.42 24.79 -6.61
C MET A 169 0.36 24.03 -7.40
N THR A 170 0.33 24.20 -8.72
CA THR A 170 -0.60 23.46 -9.59
C THR A 170 -0.36 21.95 -9.50
N SER A 171 0.89 21.51 -9.54
CA SER A 171 1.24 20.09 -9.43
C SER A 171 0.84 19.49 -8.08
N VAL A 172 1.05 20.22 -6.98
CA VAL A 172 0.63 19.83 -5.64
C VAL A 172 -0.89 19.72 -5.52
N LEU A 173 -1.64 20.67 -6.08
CA LEU A 173 -3.10 20.63 -6.08
C LEU A 173 -3.64 19.44 -6.87
N ILE A 174 -3.08 19.17 -8.05
CA ILE A 174 -3.47 18.01 -8.86
C ILE A 174 -3.17 16.71 -8.12
N LEU A 175 -2.01 16.61 -7.47
CA LEU A 175 -1.64 15.46 -6.65
C LEU A 175 -2.62 15.24 -5.50
N ALA A 176 -3.00 16.31 -4.80
CA ALA A 176 -3.99 16.23 -3.72
C ALA A 176 -5.35 15.74 -4.23
N LEU A 177 -5.81 16.24 -5.38
CA LEU A 177 -7.04 15.79 -6.02
C LEU A 177 -6.97 14.31 -6.43
N ALA A 178 -5.86 13.87 -7.01
CA ALA A 178 -5.66 12.48 -7.40
C ALA A 178 -5.66 11.54 -6.17
N ALA A 179 -5.02 11.95 -5.07
CA ALA A 179 -5.03 11.20 -3.83
C ALA A 179 -6.44 11.10 -3.22
N VAL A 180 -7.22 12.17 -3.25
CA VAL A 180 -8.63 12.18 -2.80
C VAL A 180 -9.48 11.24 -3.67
N VAL A 181 -9.32 11.27 -4.98
CA VAL A 181 -10.05 10.37 -5.90
C VAL A 181 -9.72 8.90 -5.58
N MET A 182 -8.44 8.57 -5.43
CA MET A 182 -8.00 7.21 -5.09
C MET A 182 -8.56 6.77 -3.73
N TYR A 183 -8.53 7.63 -2.71
CA TYR A 183 -9.12 7.35 -1.41
C TYR A 183 -10.63 7.10 -1.48
N GLN A 184 -11.35 7.91 -2.25
CA GLN A 184 -12.80 7.74 -2.47
C GLN A 184 -13.12 6.41 -3.19
N LEU A 185 -12.28 5.98 -4.11
CA LEU A 185 -12.42 4.67 -4.77
C LEU A 185 -12.29 3.53 -3.75
N VAL A 186 -11.29 3.59 -2.87
CA VAL A 186 -11.11 2.58 -1.80
C VAL A 186 -12.33 2.56 -0.88
N LEU A 187 -12.86 3.73 -0.47
CA LEU A 187 -14.08 3.81 0.34
C LEU A 187 -15.32 3.22 -0.35
N ARG A 188 -15.45 3.42 -1.66
CA ARG A 188 -16.57 2.83 -2.43
C ARG A 188 -16.46 1.31 -2.47
N VAL A 189 -15.26 0.78 -2.73
CA VAL A 189 -15.00 -0.67 -2.72
C VAL A 189 -15.33 -1.26 -1.34
N GLU A 190 -14.87 -0.63 -0.27
CA GLU A 190 -15.20 -1.03 1.11
C GLU A 190 -16.71 -1.10 1.35
N LYS A 191 -17.46 -0.04 0.98
CA LYS A 191 -18.92 -0.02 1.17
C LYS A 191 -19.63 -1.12 0.38
N ILE A 192 -19.19 -1.40 -0.84
CA ILE A 192 -19.76 -2.46 -1.66
C ILE A 192 -19.53 -3.83 -1.03
N LEU A 193 -18.30 -4.10 -0.60
CA LEU A 193 -17.93 -5.39 -0.01
C LEU A 193 -18.57 -5.60 1.37
N ASN A 194 -18.59 -4.59 2.24
CA ASN A 194 -19.26 -4.68 3.53
C ASN A 194 -20.77 -4.94 3.39
N ARG A 195 -21.42 -4.38 2.36
CA ARG A 195 -22.82 -4.63 2.07
C ARG A 195 -23.08 -6.07 1.62
N THR A 196 -22.12 -6.67 0.91
CA THR A 196 -22.20 -8.04 0.40
C THR A 196 -21.93 -9.08 1.50
N TRP A 197 -21.06 -8.75 2.46
CA TRP A 197 -20.63 -9.67 3.52
C TRP A 197 -21.36 -9.49 4.84
N GLY A 198 -22.34 -8.58 4.91
CA GLY A 198 -23.20 -8.38 6.09
C GLY A 198 -22.46 -7.94 7.36
N VAL A 199 -21.24 -7.42 7.22
CA VAL A 199 -20.48 -6.88 8.35
C VAL A 199 -21.06 -5.51 8.68
N GLN A 200 -21.90 -5.46 9.72
CA GLN A 200 -22.38 -4.19 10.30
C GLN A 200 -21.19 -3.48 10.95
N SER A 201 -20.92 -2.27 10.49
CA SER A 201 -20.03 -1.30 11.11
C SER A 201 -20.64 -0.72 12.37
#